data_c91ee74d811f1dc9d85d6ca664f39ec9
#
_entry.id   c91ee74d811f1dc9d85d6ca664f39ec9
#
_cell.length_a   1.000
_cell.length_b   1.000
_cell.length_c   1.000
_cell.angle_alpha   90.00
_cell.angle_beta   90.00
_cell.angle_gamma   90.00
#
_symmetry.space_group_name_H-M   'P 1'
#
loop_
_entity.id
_entity.type
_entity.pdbx_description
1 polymer ?
#
loop_
_entity_poly.entity_id
_entity_poly.type
_entity_poly.pdbx_seq_one_letter_code
_entity_poly.pdbx_strand_id
1 'polypeptide(L)'
;IPTSIDLTHALDRARIAGAAIPDGDTLLFPGAVPIRFDTPFLELGAGAVTFATNTHVAVTVKVSAAGRSAVANALSTALQGCVSSGGKGYCPLPSNRYVPGSLRGRLLTDVAGQMSLTVDPAAAGLIDVAGTVPFRGRYSQLDFDNIASTRYGTVQLPLTATLYAVRPVIIQWAAVQ
;
A
#
# COMPACT_ATOMS: atom_id res chain seq x y z
N ILE A 1 10.96 -19.54 31.76
CA ILE A 1 9.52 -19.25 31.73
C ILE A 1 9.24 -18.78 30.32
N PRO A 2 8.29 -19.42 29.62
CA PRO A 2 7.99 -19.05 28.24
C PRO A 2 7.39 -17.65 28.16
N THR A 3 7.74 -16.93 27.12
CA THR A 3 7.17 -15.62 26.78
C THR A 3 6.08 -15.83 25.74
N SER A 4 4.88 -15.35 25.97
CA SER A 4 3.85 -15.33 24.94
C SER A 4 3.99 -14.10 24.06
N ILE A 5 3.76 -14.26 22.75
CA ILE A 5 3.70 -13.19 21.79
C ILE A 5 2.28 -13.18 21.26
N ASP A 6 1.60 -12.08 21.44
CA ASP A 6 0.38 -11.81 20.67
C ASP A 6 0.81 -11.24 19.32
N LEU A 7 0.78 -12.10 18.31
CA LEU A 7 1.07 -11.73 16.95
C LEU A 7 -0.27 -11.41 16.27
N THR A 8 -0.52 -10.13 16.10
CA THR A 8 -1.67 -9.66 15.30
C THR A 8 -1.59 -10.23 13.88
N HIS A 9 -2.71 -10.36 13.19
CA HIS A 9 -2.84 -10.89 11.81
C HIS A 9 -1.83 -10.32 10.81
N ALA A 10 -1.20 -9.19 11.09
CA ALA A 10 -0.11 -8.63 10.29
C ALA A 10 1.10 -9.58 10.15
N LEU A 11 1.22 -10.58 11.01
CA LEU A 11 2.34 -11.52 11.06
C LEU A 11 2.05 -12.92 10.49
N ASP A 12 0.88 -13.17 9.92
CA ASP A 12 0.51 -14.48 9.32
C ASP A 12 1.51 -14.96 8.25
N ARG A 13 2.36 -14.08 7.77
CA ARG A 13 3.43 -14.39 6.81
C ARG A 13 4.84 -14.31 7.41
N ALA A 14 4.93 -14.25 8.72
CA ALA A 14 6.21 -14.20 9.42
C ALA A 14 6.70 -15.61 9.76
N ARG A 15 8.03 -15.74 9.82
CA ARG A 15 8.73 -16.95 10.25
C ARG A 15 9.67 -16.63 11.39
N ILE A 16 9.71 -17.49 12.37
CA ILE A 16 10.68 -17.49 13.45
C ILE A 16 11.57 -18.72 13.26
N ALA A 17 12.89 -18.49 13.16
CA ALA A 17 13.88 -19.57 12.93
C ALA A 17 13.51 -20.49 11.74
N GLY A 18 12.83 -19.94 10.71
CA GLY A 18 12.40 -20.70 9.52
C GLY A 18 11.04 -21.40 9.66
N ALA A 19 10.47 -21.49 10.86
CA ALA A 19 9.14 -22.05 11.06
C ALA A 19 8.06 -20.94 10.94
N ALA A 20 6.92 -21.29 10.34
CA ALA A 20 5.76 -20.41 10.34
C ALA A 20 5.28 -20.17 11.78
N ILE A 21 4.84 -18.95 12.05
CA ILE A 21 4.26 -18.61 13.35
C ILE A 21 2.80 -19.08 13.32
N PRO A 22 2.39 -19.98 14.24
CA PRO A 22 1.01 -20.42 14.31
C PRO A 22 0.13 -19.29 14.83
N ASP A 23 -1.17 -19.35 14.52
CA ASP A 23 -2.16 -18.47 15.12
C ASP A 23 -2.19 -18.64 16.62
N GLY A 24 -2.26 -17.52 17.33
CA GLY A 24 -2.31 -17.50 18.79
C GLY A 24 -0.95 -17.34 19.47
N ASP A 25 -0.91 -17.68 20.77
CA ASP A 25 0.27 -17.50 21.60
C ASP A 25 1.40 -18.45 21.20
N THR A 26 2.54 -17.92 20.83
CA THR A 26 3.75 -18.68 20.56
C THR A 26 4.73 -18.56 21.72
N LEU A 27 5.11 -19.70 22.29
CA LEU A 27 6.10 -19.75 23.38
C LEU A 27 7.50 -19.66 22.82
N LEU A 28 8.25 -18.67 23.25
CA LEU A 28 9.65 -18.47 22.85
C LEU A 28 10.57 -18.45 24.06
N PHE A 29 11.80 -18.91 23.85
CA PHE A 29 12.85 -18.73 24.83
C PHE A 29 13.31 -17.27 24.88
N PRO A 30 13.68 -16.75 26.07
CA PRO A 30 14.25 -15.40 26.18
C PRO A 30 15.46 -15.24 25.26
N GLY A 31 15.55 -14.12 24.60
CA GLY A 31 16.67 -13.80 23.70
C GLY A 31 16.27 -12.99 22.49
N ALA A 32 17.21 -12.69 21.63
CA ALA A 32 16.97 -12.03 20.36
C ALA A 32 16.60 -13.08 19.30
N VAL A 33 15.40 -12.99 18.76
CA VAL A 33 14.92 -13.93 17.75
C VAL A 33 14.71 -13.18 16.43
N PRO A 34 15.35 -13.63 15.34
CA PRO A 34 15.11 -13.03 14.03
C PRO A 34 13.76 -13.45 13.50
N ILE A 35 12.89 -12.47 13.28
CA ILE A 35 11.62 -12.66 12.57
C ILE A 35 11.84 -12.27 11.11
N ARG A 36 11.44 -13.13 10.20
CA ARG A 36 11.51 -12.90 8.75
C ARG A 36 10.12 -13.05 8.14
N PHE A 37 9.86 -12.30 7.09
CA PHE A 37 8.63 -12.43 6.31
C PHE A 37 8.85 -13.33 5.09
N ASP A 38 7.84 -14.07 4.68
CA ASP A 38 7.83 -14.88 3.45
C ASP A 38 7.83 -14.00 2.19
N THR A 39 7.60 -12.70 2.35
CA THR A 39 7.62 -11.72 1.28
C THR A 39 8.78 -10.74 1.47
N PRO A 40 9.50 -10.34 0.41
CA PRO A 40 10.54 -9.33 0.49
C PRO A 40 9.98 -7.91 0.67
N PHE A 41 8.65 -7.75 0.64
CA PHE A 41 7.98 -6.45 0.65
C PHE A 41 7.75 -5.89 2.05
N LEU A 42 7.84 -6.74 3.08
CA LEU A 42 7.65 -6.36 4.47
C LEU A 42 8.95 -6.56 5.26
N GLU A 43 9.13 -5.74 6.29
CA GLU A 43 10.23 -5.85 7.24
C GLU A 43 9.79 -5.42 8.64
N LEU A 44 10.54 -5.80 9.66
CA LEU A 44 10.31 -5.32 11.02
C LEU A 44 10.70 -3.85 11.13
N GLY A 45 9.92 -3.09 11.88
CA GLY A 45 10.23 -1.71 12.25
C GLY A 45 11.54 -1.60 13.04
N ALA A 46 11.80 -2.58 13.91
CA ALA A 46 13.01 -2.68 14.71
C ALA A 46 13.76 -3.97 14.35
N GLY A 47 14.60 -4.01 13.42
CA GLY A 47 15.39 -5.12 12.84
C GLY A 47 15.40 -6.50 13.52
N ALA A 48 15.37 -6.60 14.85
CA ALA A 48 15.22 -7.82 15.64
C ALA A 48 14.33 -7.57 16.84
N VAL A 49 13.63 -8.60 17.29
CA VAL A 49 12.80 -8.54 18.50
C VAL A 49 13.51 -9.28 19.62
N THR A 50 13.73 -8.59 20.73
CA THR A 50 14.31 -9.18 21.94
C THR A 50 13.20 -9.54 22.92
N PHE A 51 13.14 -10.78 23.29
CA PHE A 51 12.16 -11.30 24.25
C PHE A 51 12.81 -11.42 25.63
N ALA A 52 12.20 -10.78 26.61
CA ALA A 52 12.49 -10.99 28.02
C ALA A 52 11.42 -11.89 28.65
N THR A 53 11.67 -12.45 29.81
CA THR A 53 10.68 -13.27 30.52
C THR A 53 9.42 -12.46 30.86
N ASN A 54 8.25 -13.02 30.59
CA ASN A 54 6.93 -12.45 30.90
C ASN A 54 6.64 -11.07 30.28
N THR A 55 7.08 -10.81 29.05
CA THR A 55 6.78 -9.55 28.36
C THR A 55 5.91 -9.79 27.14
N HIS A 56 4.91 -8.94 26.97
CA HIS A 56 4.25 -8.76 25.67
C HIS A 56 5.14 -7.82 24.82
N VAL A 57 5.47 -8.26 23.63
CA VAL A 57 6.27 -7.45 22.70
C VAL A 57 5.40 -7.03 21.53
N ALA A 58 5.13 -5.74 21.43
CA ALA A 58 4.49 -5.18 20.24
C ALA A 58 5.50 -5.16 19.08
N VAL A 59 5.16 -5.83 18.01
CA VAL A 59 5.99 -5.89 16.81
C VAL A 59 5.40 -4.96 15.75
N THR A 60 6.17 -3.96 15.35
CA THR A 60 5.77 -3.06 14.26
C THR A 60 6.27 -3.62 12.94
N VAL A 61 5.37 -3.79 11.99
CA VAL A 61 5.67 -4.18 10.61
C VAL A 61 5.64 -2.94 9.73
N LYS A 62 6.59 -2.82 8.83
CA LYS A 62 6.66 -1.73 7.84
C LYS A 62 6.94 -2.26 6.45
N VAL A 63 6.63 -1.44 5.46
CA VAL A 63 6.95 -1.74 4.06
C VAL A 63 8.45 -1.57 3.84
N SER A 64 9.11 -2.61 3.35
CA SER A 64 10.54 -2.61 3.05
C SER A 64 10.88 -1.70 1.87
N ALA A 65 12.16 -1.45 1.63
CA ALA A 65 12.61 -0.73 0.42
C ALA A 65 12.18 -1.46 -0.87
N ALA A 66 12.27 -2.79 -0.90
CA ALA A 66 11.79 -3.58 -2.02
C ALA A 66 10.27 -3.48 -2.20
N GLY A 67 9.52 -3.45 -1.10
CA GLY A 67 8.08 -3.22 -1.09
C GLY A 67 7.71 -1.85 -1.66
N ARG A 68 8.36 -0.80 -1.20
CA ARG A 68 8.16 0.56 -1.73
C ARG A 68 8.38 0.63 -3.24
N SER A 69 9.48 0.06 -3.71
CA SER A 69 9.78 0.04 -5.14
C SER A 69 8.75 -0.77 -5.94
N ALA A 70 8.31 -1.92 -5.43
CA ALA A 70 7.30 -2.74 -6.09
C ALA A 70 5.94 -2.02 -6.16
N VAL A 71 5.51 -1.38 -5.07
CA VAL A 71 4.29 -0.57 -5.02
C VAL A 71 4.36 0.60 -6.00
N ALA A 72 5.47 1.34 -5.99
CA ALA A 72 5.67 2.47 -6.90
C ALA A 72 5.58 2.07 -8.37
N ASN A 73 6.23 0.97 -8.75
CA ASN A 73 6.20 0.46 -10.11
C ASN A 73 4.79 0.03 -10.54
N ALA A 74 4.09 -0.71 -9.67
CA ALA A 74 2.74 -1.17 -9.94
C ALA A 74 1.77 0.01 -10.10
N LEU A 75 1.84 1.00 -9.21
CA LEU A 75 1.01 2.21 -9.28
C LEU A 75 1.35 3.07 -10.49
N SER A 76 2.62 3.26 -10.80
CA SER A 76 3.04 4.00 -12.00
C SER A 76 2.47 3.36 -13.27
N THR A 77 2.56 2.04 -13.39
CA THR A 77 1.99 1.30 -14.52
C THR A 77 0.48 1.47 -14.61
N ALA A 78 -0.22 1.33 -13.51
CA ALA A 78 -1.68 1.46 -13.48
C ALA A 78 -2.14 2.90 -13.76
N LEU A 79 -1.45 3.90 -13.23
CA LEU A 79 -1.74 5.31 -13.51
C LEU A 79 -1.44 5.70 -14.97
N GLN A 80 -0.37 5.17 -15.55
CA GLN A 80 -0.10 5.36 -16.98
C GLN A 80 -1.19 4.72 -17.84
N GLY A 81 -1.62 3.51 -17.49
CA GLY A 81 -2.76 2.85 -18.14
C GLY A 81 -4.05 3.65 -18.01
N CYS A 82 -4.31 4.20 -16.83
CA CYS A 82 -5.45 5.08 -16.60
C CYS A 82 -5.41 6.33 -17.48
N VAL A 83 -4.27 7.04 -17.51
CA VAL A 83 -4.13 8.25 -18.35
C VAL A 83 -4.24 7.91 -19.83
N SER A 84 -3.65 6.82 -20.30
CA SER A 84 -3.70 6.40 -21.71
C SER A 84 -5.12 6.02 -22.17
N SER A 85 -5.91 5.42 -21.28
CA SER A 85 -7.33 5.12 -21.54
C SER A 85 -8.25 6.35 -21.41
N GLY A 86 -7.70 7.50 -21.02
CA GLY A 86 -8.46 8.72 -20.75
C GLY A 86 -9.24 8.68 -19.45
N GLY A 87 -8.83 7.82 -18.51
CA GLY A 87 -9.51 7.62 -17.24
C GLY A 87 -10.70 6.66 -17.32
N LYS A 88 -10.76 5.80 -18.35
CA LYS A 88 -11.77 4.74 -18.46
C LYS A 88 -11.33 3.49 -17.72
N GLY A 89 -12.31 2.72 -17.23
CA GLY A 89 -12.07 1.46 -16.54
C GLY A 89 -11.55 1.64 -15.13
N TYR A 90 -10.79 0.67 -14.64
CA TYR A 90 -10.19 0.74 -13.30
C TYR A 90 -9.08 1.79 -13.29
N CYS A 91 -9.39 2.94 -12.75
CA CYS A 91 -8.47 4.05 -12.61
C CYS A 91 -8.36 4.42 -11.12
N PRO A 92 -7.16 4.54 -10.56
CA PRO A 92 -6.95 4.89 -9.16
C PRO A 92 -7.26 6.35 -8.83
N LEU A 93 -7.76 7.09 -9.80
CA LEU A 93 -8.14 8.48 -9.67
C LEU A 93 -9.66 8.58 -9.44
N PRO A 94 -10.12 9.47 -8.56
CA PRO A 94 -11.54 9.57 -8.24
C PRO A 94 -12.34 10.03 -9.45
N SER A 95 -13.33 9.24 -9.83
CA SER A 95 -14.21 9.48 -11.00
C SER A 95 -15.06 10.74 -10.88
N ASN A 96 -15.21 11.29 -9.66
CA ASN A 96 -15.93 12.55 -9.45
C ASN A 96 -15.11 13.81 -9.81
N ARG A 97 -13.85 13.67 -10.19
CA ARG A 97 -12.98 14.79 -10.55
C ARG A 97 -12.84 15.02 -12.05
N TYR A 98 -13.27 14.06 -12.87
CA TYR A 98 -13.21 14.17 -14.33
C TYR A 98 -14.23 13.26 -15.00
N VAL A 99 -14.62 13.61 -16.23
CA VAL A 99 -15.47 12.75 -17.05
C VAL A 99 -14.63 11.60 -17.61
N PRO A 100 -15.02 10.32 -17.38
CA PRO A 100 -14.31 9.18 -17.94
C PRO A 100 -14.15 9.29 -19.48
N GLY A 101 -12.95 9.05 -19.96
CA GLY A 101 -12.60 9.22 -21.36
C GLY A 101 -12.08 10.61 -21.74
N SER A 102 -12.13 11.59 -20.83
CA SER A 102 -11.68 12.96 -21.11
C SER A 102 -10.23 13.25 -20.72
N LEU A 103 -9.65 12.42 -19.87
CA LEU A 103 -8.30 12.65 -19.33
C LEU A 103 -7.25 12.55 -20.45
N ARG A 104 -6.47 13.63 -20.65
CA ARG A 104 -5.39 13.69 -21.64
C ARG A 104 -4.24 14.48 -21.04
N GLY A 105 -3.08 13.84 -20.88
CA GLY A 105 -1.93 14.48 -20.29
C GLY A 105 -0.91 13.49 -19.76
N ARG A 106 -0.15 13.92 -18.75
CA ARG A 106 0.90 13.10 -18.12
C ARG A 106 0.99 13.35 -16.64
N LEU A 107 1.49 12.38 -15.92
CA LEU A 107 1.95 12.53 -14.55
C LEU A 107 3.25 13.34 -14.53
N LEU A 108 3.42 14.22 -13.55
CA LEU A 108 4.58 15.14 -13.50
C LEU A 108 5.74 14.59 -12.68
N THR A 109 5.50 13.67 -11.76
CA THR A 109 6.51 13.15 -10.83
C THR A 109 6.41 11.64 -10.72
N ASP A 110 7.49 11.06 -10.22
CA ASP A 110 7.48 9.69 -9.72
C ASP A 110 6.48 9.59 -8.55
N VAL A 111 5.59 8.64 -8.68
CA VAL A 111 4.49 8.40 -7.73
C VAL A 111 5.04 8.00 -6.36
N ALA A 112 6.22 7.36 -6.30
CA ALA A 112 6.83 6.81 -5.11
C ALA A 112 7.08 7.84 -3.99
N GLY A 113 7.52 9.04 -4.36
CA GLY A 113 7.86 10.10 -3.40
C GLY A 113 6.66 10.86 -2.83
N GLN A 114 5.46 10.62 -3.35
CA GLN A 114 4.23 11.36 -3.04
C GLN A 114 3.23 10.55 -2.22
N MET A 115 3.63 9.35 -1.77
CA MET A 115 2.73 8.41 -1.11
C MET A 115 3.20 8.01 0.28
N SER A 116 2.25 7.87 1.18
CA SER A 116 2.40 7.14 2.43
C SER A 116 2.01 5.68 2.23
N LEU A 117 2.80 4.77 2.78
CA LEU A 117 2.55 3.34 2.76
C LEU A 117 2.42 2.86 4.20
N THR A 118 1.30 2.26 4.52
CA THR A 118 1.01 1.71 5.85
C THR A 118 0.63 0.25 5.71
N VAL A 119 1.19 -0.60 6.56
CA VAL A 119 0.75 -2.00 6.64
C VAL A 119 -0.54 -2.04 7.44
N ASP A 120 -1.57 -2.67 6.90
CA ASP A 120 -2.83 -2.85 7.60
C ASP A 120 -2.63 -3.78 8.80
N PRO A 121 -2.89 -3.32 10.02
CA PRO A 121 -2.72 -4.17 11.21
C PRO A 121 -3.78 -5.28 11.33
N ALA A 122 -4.90 -5.16 10.61
CA ALA A 122 -6.01 -6.10 10.67
C ALA A 122 -5.93 -7.21 9.60
N ALA A 123 -5.04 -7.06 8.61
CA ALA A 123 -4.97 -8.00 7.50
C ALA A 123 -3.53 -8.28 7.06
N ALA A 124 -3.13 -9.53 7.17
CA ALA A 124 -1.79 -9.97 6.80
C ALA A 124 -1.40 -9.63 5.36
N GLY A 125 -0.32 -8.89 5.23
CA GLY A 125 0.26 -8.58 3.93
C GLY A 125 -0.50 -7.54 3.11
N LEU A 126 -1.49 -6.84 3.67
CA LEU A 126 -2.10 -5.68 3.04
C LEU A 126 -1.28 -4.42 3.29
N ILE A 127 -1.13 -3.64 2.24
CA ILE A 127 -0.46 -2.34 2.27
C ILE A 127 -1.45 -1.30 1.78
N ASP A 128 -1.78 -0.38 2.66
CA ASP A 128 -2.57 0.79 2.31
C ASP A 128 -1.68 1.90 1.77
N VAL A 129 -2.11 2.45 0.66
CA VAL A 129 -1.44 3.54 -0.03
C VAL A 129 -2.35 4.75 -0.04
N ALA A 130 -1.85 5.87 0.45
CA ALA A 130 -2.53 7.14 0.37
C ALA A 130 -1.57 8.23 -0.11
N GLY A 131 -2.07 9.16 -0.92
CA GLY A 131 -1.25 10.26 -1.43
C GLY A 131 -1.95 11.13 -2.43
N THR A 132 -1.16 11.94 -3.13
CA THR A 132 -1.64 12.76 -4.24
C THR A 132 -0.68 12.65 -5.41
N VAL A 133 -1.22 12.69 -6.62
CA VAL A 133 -0.44 12.59 -7.84
C VAL A 133 -0.64 13.85 -8.67
N PRO A 134 0.42 14.62 -8.95
CA PRO A 134 0.31 15.78 -9.82
C PRO A 134 0.16 15.35 -11.28
N PHE A 135 -0.96 15.69 -11.86
CA PHE A 135 -1.29 15.47 -13.26
C PHE A 135 -1.29 16.80 -14.01
N ARG A 136 -0.69 16.82 -15.18
CA ARG A 136 -0.72 17.97 -16.08
C ARG A 136 -1.36 17.58 -17.41
N GLY A 137 -2.44 18.28 -17.77
CA GLY A 137 -3.13 17.98 -19.01
C GLY A 137 -4.46 18.71 -19.13
N ARG A 138 -5.35 18.14 -19.92
CA ARG A 138 -6.74 18.55 -20.01
C ARG A 138 -7.66 17.41 -19.57
N TYR A 139 -8.77 17.76 -18.98
CA TYR A 139 -9.84 16.86 -18.59
C TYR A 139 -11.16 17.62 -18.59
N SER A 140 -12.27 16.94 -18.78
CA SER A 140 -13.59 17.52 -18.61
C SER A 140 -14.06 17.26 -17.18
N GLN A 141 -14.64 18.26 -16.57
CA GLN A 141 -15.25 18.17 -15.24
C GLN A 141 -16.75 18.52 -15.40
N LEU A 142 -17.61 17.77 -14.73
CA LEU A 142 -19.03 18.12 -14.63
C LEU A 142 -19.19 19.17 -13.51
N ASP A 143 -19.99 20.18 -13.76
CA ASP A 143 -20.48 21.10 -12.75
C ASP A 143 -21.72 20.55 -12.04
N PHE A 144 -22.31 21.34 -11.15
CA PHE A 144 -23.53 20.96 -10.43
C PHE A 144 -24.74 20.73 -11.33
N ASP A 145 -24.76 21.34 -12.52
CA ASP A 145 -25.82 21.22 -13.52
C ASP A 145 -25.54 20.11 -14.54
N ASN A 146 -24.51 19.27 -14.27
CA ASN A 146 -24.02 18.22 -15.17
C ASN A 146 -23.51 18.74 -16.53
N ILE A 147 -23.14 20.00 -16.62
CA ILE A 147 -22.53 20.57 -17.82
C ILE A 147 -21.03 20.30 -17.81
N ALA A 148 -20.55 19.64 -18.88
CA ALA A 148 -19.14 19.33 -19.01
C ALA A 148 -18.33 20.58 -19.38
N SER A 149 -17.40 20.97 -18.54
CA SER A 149 -16.43 22.04 -18.81
C SER A 149 -15.02 21.46 -18.98
N THR A 150 -14.30 21.92 -20.01
CA THR A 150 -12.91 21.51 -20.21
C THR A 150 -11.97 22.33 -19.32
N ARG A 151 -11.16 21.64 -18.57
CA ARG A 151 -10.11 22.21 -17.72
C ARG A 151 -8.74 21.92 -18.28
N TYR A 152 -7.82 22.88 -18.17
CA TYR A 152 -6.41 22.75 -18.56
C TYR A 152 -5.53 23.13 -17.37
N GLY A 153 -4.41 22.44 -17.23
CA GLY A 153 -3.43 22.82 -16.23
C GLY A 153 -2.89 21.65 -15.42
N THR A 154 -2.37 21.97 -14.26
CA THR A 154 -1.88 21.00 -13.29
C THR A 154 -2.91 20.85 -12.17
N VAL A 155 -3.25 19.61 -11.84
CA VAL A 155 -4.17 19.27 -10.76
C VAL A 155 -3.53 18.20 -9.87
N GLN A 156 -3.78 18.28 -8.57
CA GLN A 156 -3.46 17.23 -7.63
C GLN A 156 -4.62 16.25 -7.57
N LEU A 157 -4.36 15.01 -7.98
CA LEU A 157 -5.36 13.95 -7.96
C LEU A 157 -5.12 13.09 -6.72
N PRO A 158 -6.10 12.94 -5.82
CA PRO A 158 -5.96 12.05 -4.69
C PRO A 158 -5.85 10.60 -5.17
N LEU A 159 -5.02 9.83 -4.48
CA LEU A 159 -4.78 8.42 -4.74
C LEU A 159 -5.02 7.66 -3.45
N THR A 160 -5.86 6.64 -3.52
CA THR A 160 -6.03 5.66 -2.44
C THR A 160 -6.07 4.28 -3.06
N ALA A 161 -5.25 3.36 -2.55
CA ALA A 161 -5.18 2.00 -3.04
C ALA A 161 -4.83 1.05 -1.91
N THR A 162 -5.28 -0.19 -2.00
CA THR A 162 -4.85 -1.29 -1.16
C THR A 162 -4.17 -2.34 -2.02
N LEU A 163 -3.01 -2.81 -1.58
CA LEU A 163 -2.19 -3.78 -2.31
C LEU A 163 -1.87 -4.98 -1.44
N TYR A 164 -1.77 -6.14 -2.06
CA TYR A 164 -1.26 -7.33 -1.38
C TYR A 164 0.26 -7.40 -1.48
N ALA A 165 0.94 -7.66 -0.36
CA ALA A 165 2.40 -7.85 -0.29
C ALA A 165 2.84 -9.22 -0.83
N VAL A 166 2.29 -9.66 -1.96
CA VAL A 166 2.58 -10.92 -2.65
C VAL A 166 3.11 -10.66 -4.06
N ARG A 167 3.71 -11.64 -4.67
CA ARG A 167 4.16 -11.57 -6.06
C ARG A 167 3.19 -12.29 -7.00
N PRO A 168 2.76 -11.67 -8.11
CA PRO A 168 2.95 -10.24 -8.45
C PRO A 168 2.20 -9.35 -7.46
N VAL A 169 2.63 -8.11 -7.30
CA VAL A 169 1.87 -7.14 -6.48
C VAL A 169 0.52 -6.92 -7.15
N ILE A 170 -0.54 -7.36 -6.49
CA ILE A 170 -1.91 -7.21 -6.98
C ILE A 170 -2.44 -5.89 -6.45
N ILE A 171 -2.78 -4.99 -7.36
CA ILE A 171 -3.41 -3.72 -6.99
C ILE A 171 -4.91 -3.94 -6.87
N GLN A 172 -5.43 -3.71 -5.68
CA GLN A 172 -6.86 -3.55 -5.46
C GLN A 172 -7.13 -2.08 -5.20
N TRP A 173 -8.01 -1.51 -6.01
CA TRP A 173 -8.40 -0.12 -5.86
C TRP A 173 -9.55 -0.01 -4.87
N ALA A 174 -9.34 0.77 -3.82
CA ALA A 174 -10.48 1.19 -3.02
C ALA A 174 -11.37 2.10 -3.87
N ALA A 175 -12.64 1.74 -4.00
CA ALA A 175 -13.61 2.63 -4.61
C ALA A 175 -13.69 3.88 -3.73
N VAL A 176 -13.27 5.02 -4.26
CA VAL A 176 -13.48 6.32 -3.61
C VAL A 176 -14.96 6.61 -3.75
N GLN A 177 -15.70 6.49 -2.64
CA GLN A 177 -17.10 6.90 -2.53
C GLN A 177 -17.23 8.42 -2.56
#